data_6e85e1b201bf0384dab5e9fb3d8e6329
#
_entry.id   6e85e1b201bf0384dab5e9fb3d8e6329
#
_cell.length_a   1.000
_cell.length_b   1.000
_cell.length_c   1.000
_cell.angle_alpha   90.00
_cell.angle_beta   90.00
_cell.angle_gamma   90.00
#
_symmetry.space_group_name_H-M   'P 1'
#
loop_
_entity.id
_entity.type
_entity.pdbx_description
1 polymer ?
#
loop_
_entity_poly.entity_id
_entity_poly.type
_entity_poly.pdbx_seq_one_letter_code
_entity_poly.pdbx_strand_id
1 'polypeptide(L)' 'MVGTIYLKPDPDSANFINVGDKVKEGQTLLIVESMKTMNNITSERDGTIKKILVENEQPIQFGDPLIIIE' A
#
# COMPACT_ATOMS: atom_id res chain seq x y z
N MET A 1 0.14 15.78 1.74
CA MET A 1 1.37 15.03 1.43
C MET A 1 1.27 14.48 0.01
N VAL A 2 2.33 14.58 -0.72
CA VAL A 2 2.41 14.03 -2.08
C VAL A 2 3.50 12.97 -2.08
N GLY A 3 3.24 11.84 -2.73
CA GLY A 3 4.21 10.77 -2.78
C GLY A 3 3.93 9.82 -3.92
N THR A 4 4.79 8.81 -4.05
CA THR A 4 4.64 7.75 -5.05
C THR A 4 4.43 6.43 -4.34
N ILE A 5 3.42 5.68 -4.77
CA ILE A 5 3.07 4.38 -4.19
C ILE A 5 3.96 3.29 -4.81
N TYR A 6 4.48 2.43 -3.94
CA TYR A 6 5.14 1.21 -4.37
C TYR A 6 4.41 0.03 -3.73
N LEU A 7 3.83 -0.82 -4.55
CA LEU A 7 3.09 -2.00 -4.08
C LEU A 7 4.00 -3.20 -3.85
N LYS A 8 5.28 -3.08 -4.14
CA LYS A 8 6.27 -4.14 -3.96
C LYS A 8 7.61 -3.54 -3.55
N PRO A 9 8.45 -4.31 -2.83
CA PRO A 9 9.70 -3.78 -2.30
C PRO A 9 10.73 -3.43 -3.38
N ASP A 10 10.68 -4.11 -4.51
CA ASP A 10 11.53 -3.81 -5.66
C ASP A 10 10.89 -4.33 -6.95
N PRO A 11 11.40 -3.92 -8.13
CA PRO A 11 10.76 -4.26 -9.41
C PRO A 11 10.65 -5.75 -9.71
N ASP A 12 11.51 -6.56 -9.10
CA ASP A 12 11.54 -8.00 -9.36
C ASP A 12 10.79 -8.82 -8.32
N SER A 13 10.24 -8.16 -7.31
CA SER A 13 9.52 -8.83 -6.23
C SER A 13 8.03 -8.85 -6.48
N ALA A 14 7.35 -9.78 -5.78
CA ALA A 14 5.89 -9.80 -5.78
C ALA A 14 5.34 -8.62 -4.96
N ASN A 15 4.09 -8.27 -5.22
CA ASN A 15 3.40 -7.24 -4.44
C ASN A 15 3.30 -7.66 -2.98
N PHE A 16 3.31 -6.69 -2.07
CA PHE A 16 3.09 -6.97 -0.65
C PHE A 16 1.74 -7.63 -0.40
N ILE A 17 0.72 -7.23 -1.15
CA ILE A 17 -0.64 -7.74 -1.02
C ILE A 17 -1.32 -7.85 -2.38
N ASN A 18 -2.35 -8.69 -2.43
CA ASN A 18 -3.22 -8.81 -3.60
C ASN A 18 -4.67 -8.82 -3.13
N VAL A 19 -5.58 -8.52 -4.05
CA VAL A 19 -7.02 -8.59 -3.74
C VAL A 19 -7.36 -10.01 -3.28
N GLY A 20 -8.07 -10.11 -2.17
CA GLY A 20 -8.42 -11.39 -1.57
C GLY A 20 -7.47 -11.86 -0.48
N ASP A 21 -6.32 -11.22 -0.34
CA ASP A 21 -5.36 -11.60 0.71
C ASP A 21 -5.90 -11.21 2.09
N LYS A 22 -5.58 -12.04 3.08
CA LYS A 22 -5.87 -11.71 4.47
C LYS A 22 -4.68 -10.97 5.06
N VAL A 23 -4.96 -9.90 5.80
CA VAL A 23 -3.94 -9.08 6.45
C VAL A 23 -4.20 -8.99 7.93
N LYS A 24 -3.13 -8.73 8.69
CA LYS A 24 -3.20 -8.54 10.13
C LYS A 24 -2.76 -7.13 10.48
N GLU A 25 -3.25 -6.64 11.62
CA GLU A 25 -2.83 -5.35 12.13
C GLU A 25 -1.30 -5.26 12.18
N GLY A 26 -0.77 -4.18 11.65
CA GLY A 26 0.68 -3.97 11.59
C GLY A 26 1.37 -4.56 10.37
N GLN A 27 0.66 -5.32 9.54
CA GLN A 27 1.25 -5.88 8.33
C GLN A 27 1.46 -4.79 7.27
N THR A 28 2.63 -4.77 6.65
CA THR A 28 2.93 -3.80 5.60
C THR A 28 2.07 -4.04 4.37
N LEU A 29 1.37 -3.01 3.93
CA LEU A 29 0.50 -3.08 2.76
C LEU A 29 1.18 -2.53 1.51
N LEU A 30 1.87 -1.42 1.66
CA LEU A 30 2.57 -0.75 0.57
C LEU A 30 3.57 0.24 1.14
N ILE A 31 4.35 0.84 0.24
CA ILE A 31 5.34 1.87 0.62
C ILE A 31 5.00 3.14 -0.12
N VAL A 32 5.08 4.27 0.58
CA VAL A 32 4.93 5.59 -0.03
C VAL A 32 6.29 6.29 0.03
N GLU A 33 6.83 6.64 -1.12
CA GLU A 33 8.05 7.44 -1.21
C GLU A 33 7.68 8.90 -1.35
N SER A 34 8.20 9.74 -0.47
CA SER A 34 7.94 11.16 -0.48
C SER A 34 9.21 11.90 -0.04
N MET A 35 9.69 12.81 -0.89
CA MET A 35 10.80 13.72 -0.57
C MET A 35 11.99 13.02 0.11
N LYS A 36 12.51 11.98 -0.50
CA LYS A 36 13.66 11.20 0.00
C LYS A 36 13.33 10.35 1.23
N THR A 37 12.06 10.25 1.59
CA THR A 37 11.63 9.43 2.73
C THR A 37 10.76 8.30 2.22
N MET A 38 11.02 7.09 2.74
CA MET A 38 10.21 5.91 2.43
C MET A 38 9.36 5.58 3.66
N ASN A 39 8.05 5.60 3.50
CA ASN A 39 7.13 5.32 4.60
C ASN A 39 6.39 4.03 4.33
N ASN A 40 6.45 3.10 5.29
CA ASN A 40 5.67 1.87 5.21
C ASN A 40 4.24 2.15 5.68
N ILE A 41 3.28 1.80 4.84
CA ILE A 41 1.87 1.90 5.21
C ILE A 41 1.42 0.53 5.66
N THR A 42 0.94 0.47 6.89
CA THR A 42 0.54 -0.80 7.50
C THR A 42 -0.96 -0.85 7.72
N SER A 43 -1.47 -2.08 7.88
CA SER A 43 -2.88 -2.28 8.18
C SER A 43 -3.17 -1.84 9.61
N GLU A 44 -4.28 -1.13 9.81
CA GLU A 44 -4.72 -0.70 11.14
C GLU A 44 -5.58 -1.77 11.83
N ARG A 45 -5.95 -2.82 11.10
CA ARG A 45 -6.80 -3.90 11.63
C ARG A 45 -6.60 -5.17 10.83
N ASP A 46 -7.07 -6.26 11.40
CA ASP A 46 -7.15 -7.53 10.69
C ASP A 46 -8.31 -7.47 9.69
N GLY A 47 -8.13 -8.09 8.55
CA GLY A 47 -9.18 -8.12 7.55
C GLY A 47 -8.73 -8.76 6.26
N THR A 48 -9.54 -8.58 5.23
CA THR A 48 -9.26 -9.10 3.89
C THR A 48 -9.19 -7.93 2.92
N ILE A 49 -8.23 -7.96 2.02
CA ILE A 49 -8.10 -6.93 0.98
C ILE A 49 -9.27 -7.08 0.01
N LYS A 50 -10.16 -6.12 0.05
CA LYS A 50 -11.34 -6.11 -0.82
C LYS A 50 -11.01 -5.55 -2.19
N LYS A 51 -10.28 -4.44 -2.20
CA LYS A 51 -9.95 -3.74 -3.43
C LYS A 51 -8.68 -2.91 -3.23
N ILE A 52 -7.86 -2.88 -4.26
CA ILE A 52 -6.68 -2.02 -4.29
C ILE A 52 -6.99 -0.91 -5.30
N LEU A 53 -6.99 0.34 -4.83
CA LEU A 53 -7.42 1.48 -5.61
C LEU A 53 -6.27 2.21 -6.30
N VAL A 54 -5.05 1.74 -6.11
CA VAL A 54 -3.85 2.35 -6.67
C VAL A 54 -3.02 1.33 -7.42
N GLU A 55 -2.15 1.82 -8.29
CA GLU A 55 -1.22 1.00 -9.05
C GLU A 55 0.20 1.23 -8.57
N ASN A 56 1.10 0.30 -8.88
CA ASN A 56 2.51 0.45 -8.55
C ASN A 56 3.08 1.69 -9.26
N GLU A 57 3.88 2.44 -8.53
CA GLU A 57 4.51 3.68 -9.02
C GLU A 57 3.50 4.81 -9.35
N GLN A 58 2.30 4.73 -8.79
CA GLN A 58 1.29 5.77 -8.98
C GLN A 58 1.56 6.95 -8.06
N PRO A 59 1.55 8.19 -8.57
CA PRO A 59 1.61 9.36 -7.70
C PRO A 59 0.30 9.54 -6.95
N ILE A 60 0.39 9.92 -5.67
CA ILE A 60 -0.79 10.16 -4.84
C ILE A 60 -0.67 11.48 -4.10
N GLN A 61 -1.81 11.96 -3.61
CA GLN A 61 -1.90 13.13 -2.75
C GLN A 61 -2.52 12.72 -1.43
N PHE A 62 -2.31 13.56 -0.43
CA PHE A 62 -2.90 13.33 0.89
C PHE A 62 -4.43 13.20 0.80
N GLY A 63 -4.95 12.16 1.41
CA GLY A 63 -6.38 11.92 1.43
C GLY A 63 -6.90 11.00 0.33
N ASP A 64 -6.05 10.63 -0.63
CA ASP A 64 -6.46 9.70 -1.68
C ASP A 64 -6.74 8.31 -1.07
N PRO A 65 -7.83 7.65 -1.51
CA PRO A 65 -8.07 6.27 -1.07
C PRO A 65 -7.04 5.34 -1.70
N LEU A 66 -6.48 4.44 -0.91
CA LEU A 66 -5.44 3.53 -1.35
C LEU A 66 -5.92 2.09 -1.46
N ILE A 67 -6.50 1.57 -0.39
CA ILE A 67 -6.88 0.16 -0.29
C ILE A 67 -8.16 0.07 0.55
N ILE A 68 -9.03 -0.85 0.17
CA ILE A 68 -10.23 -1.15 0.95
C ILE A 68 -10.04 -2.50 1.62
N ILE A 69 -10.20 -2.52 2.94
CA ILE A 69 -10.08 -3.73 3.76
C ILE A 69 -11.42 -3.98 4.45
N GLU A 70 -11.86 -5.21 4.43
CA GLU A 70 -13.08 -5.64 5.12
C GLU A 70 -12.83 -6.72 6.15
#